data_68a9b12cf02a00fe173f4e7c7b45e493
#
_entry.id   68a9b12cf02a00fe173f4e7c7b45e493
#
_cell.length_a   1.000
_cell.length_b   1.000
_cell.length_c   1.000
_cell.angle_alpha   90.00
_cell.angle_beta   90.00
_cell.angle_gamma   90.00
#
_symmetry.space_group_name_H-M   'P 1'
#
loop_
_entity.id
_entity.type
_entity.pdbx_description
1 polymer ?
#
loop_
_entity_poly.entity_id
_entity_poly.type
_entity_poly.pdbx_seq_one_letter_code
_entity_poly.pdbx_strand_id
1 'polypeptide(L)'
;MTTTYIRIGGRDFSLSDQLDFSDLSGDINPIHIDPLEARKTIAGECVVHGVNGVLWALECLLNRHGSIPKNLKIDFLKPIYIGIQVICFWSELEKTIKIVSEKDDVLVLIRYDDFINGSSHLENFPLPTLVELQSPKTISFNNLDLGAKYKSEYGGQSVRVRTLYGQLSQYLGANTVYEVSVLSNIVGMQIPGLHSLFSKLEISFVDHKGCVAPFYQVTKKDERFGLIELEYTGCNFTSKIVAFERPHYEPKKCSEIKELIP
;
A
#
# COMPACT_ATOMS: atom_id res chain seq x y z
N MET A 1 -4.78 -19.54 -27.57
CA MET A 1 -5.97 -19.25 -26.77
C MET A 1 -5.91 -17.78 -26.39
N THR A 2 -6.90 -16.99 -26.79
CA THR A 2 -6.92 -15.55 -26.47
C THR A 2 -7.26 -15.41 -25.00
N THR A 3 -6.40 -14.80 -24.22
CA THR A 3 -6.64 -14.52 -22.79
C THR A 3 -7.79 -13.55 -22.67
N THR A 4 -8.84 -13.95 -21.99
CA THR A 4 -10.00 -13.08 -21.75
C THR A 4 -9.91 -12.45 -20.38
N TYR A 5 -9.74 -11.13 -20.36
CA TYR A 5 -9.88 -10.33 -19.15
C TYR A 5 -11.33 -9.87 -18.99
N ILE A 6 -11.87 -10.00 -17.80
CA ILE A 6 -13.22 -9.56 -17.45
C ILE A 6 -13.10 -8.28 -16.62
N ARG A 7 -13.84 -7.24 -16.99
CA ARG A 7 -13.98 -6.05 -16.16
C ARG A 7 -14.78 -6.40 -14.90
N ILE A 8 -14.19 -6.16 -13.74
CA ILE A 8 -14.80 -6.45 -12.42
C ILE A 8 -15.07 -5.20 -11.59
N GLY A 9 -14.55 -4.03 -12.00
CA GLY A 9 -14.80 -2.76 -11.33
C GLY A 9 -14.33 -1.57 -12.15
N GLY A 10 -14.69 -0.38 -11.68
CA GLY A 10 -14.23 0.90 -12.20
C GLY A 10 -14.56 2.01 -11.23
N ARG A 11 -13.65 2.94 -11.00
CA ARG A 11 -13.85 4.11 -10.17
C ARG A 11 -12.87 5.22 -10.49
N ASP A 12 -13.19 6.41 -10.01
CA ASP A 12 -12.28 7.53 -9.87
C ASP A 12 -11.94 7.63 -8.37
N PHE A 13 -10.68 7.72 -8.05
CA PHE A 13 -10.27 8.00 -6.69
C PHE A 13 -10.24 9.52 -6.47
N SER A 14 -10.93 9.99 -5.45
CA SER A 14 -10.94 11.39 -5.06
C SER A 14 -9.92 11.70 -3.96
N LEU A 15 -9.67 12.99 -3.69
CA LEU A 15 -8.88 13.40 -2.53
C LEU A 15 -9.56 12.97 -1.22
N SER A 16 -10.91 12.99 -1.16
CA SER A 16 -11.64 12.50 0.01
C SER A 16 -11.38 11.02 0.27
N ASP A 17 -11.31 10.18 -0.78
CA ASP A 17 -10.95 8.77 -0.63
C ASP A 17 -9.54 8.59 -0.03
N GLN A 18 -8.59 9.49 -0.37
CA GLN A 18 -7.24 9.43 0.19
C GLN A 18 -7.20 9.88 1.65
N LEU A 19 -7.99 10.91 2.01
CA LEU A 19 -8.15 11.34 3.41
C LEU A 19 -8.80 10.23 4.26
N ASP A 20 -9.85 9.59 3.76
CA ASP A 20 -10.50 8.45 4.44
C ASP A 20 -9.53 7.26 4.59
N PHE A 21 -8.71 6.99 3.57
CA PHE A 21 -7.69 5.94 3.66
C PHE A 21 -6.54 6.33 4.60
N SER A 22 -6.14 7.59 4.64
CA SER A 22 -5.17 8.10 5.61
C SER A 22 -5.67 7.95 7.05
N ASP A 23 -6.94 8.26 7.29
CA ASP A 23 -7.59 8.04 8.59
C ASP A 23 -7.61 6.55 8.97
N LEU A 24 -7.80 5.65 7.99
CA LEU A 24 -7.77 4.22 8.22
C LEU A 24 -6.36 3.71 8.50
N SER A 25 -5.42 4.00 7.62
CA SER A 25 -4.08 3.40 7.63
C SER A 25 -3.09 4.10 8.55
N GLY A 26 -3.36 5.39 8.87
CA GLY A 26 -2.40 6.28 9.50
C GLY A 26 -1.31 6.78 8.55
N ASP A 27 -1.44 6.53 7.25
CA ASP A 27 -0.51 7.03 6.24
C ASP A 27 -0.94 8.44 5.79
N ILE A 28 -0.36 9.45 6.43
CA ILE A 28 -0.58 10.86 6.10
C ILE A 28 0.56 11.45 5.26
N ASN A 29 1.26 10.62 4.48
CA ASN A 29 2.32 11.12 3.61
C ASN A 29 1.76 12.18 2.63
N PRO A 30 2.35 13.38 2.60
CA PRO A 30 1.80 14.51 1.83
C PRO A 30 1.62 14.24 0.33
N ILE A 31 2.36 13.30 -0.24
CA ILE A 31 2.20 12.93 -1.67
C ILE A 31 0.77 12.45 -2.00
N HIS A 32 0.02 11.98 -1.01
CA HIS A 32 -1.34 11.47 -1.19
C HIS A 32 -2.43 12.50 -0.90
N ILE A 33 -2.16 13.44 0.02
CA ILE A 33 -3.21 14.29 0.62
C ILE A 33 -2.95 15.79 0.50
N ASP A 34 -1.74 16.20 0.12
CA ASP A 34 -1.38 17.63 -0.03
C ASP A 34 -0.97 17.94 -1.48
N PRO A 35 -1.83 18.60 -2.29
CA PRO A 35 -1.52 18.93 -3.68
C PRO A 35 -0.30 19.85 -3.84
N LEU A 36 0.03 20.67 -2.85
CA LEU A 36 1.19 21.56 -2.92
C LEU A 36 2.49 20.80 -2.71
N GLU A 37 2.51 19.87 -1.76
CA GLU A 37 3.66 19.01 -1.53
C GLU A 37 3.83 17.95 -2.63
N ALA A 38 2.73 17.39 -3.14
CA ALA A 38 2.76 16.44 -4.24
C ALA A 38 3.41 17.01 -5.51
N ARG A 39 3.15 18.31 -5.82
CA ARG A 39 3.77 19.03 -6.95
C ARG A 39 5.29 19.11 -6.88
N LYS A 40 5.87 19.04 -5.70
CA LYS A 40 7.33 19.06 -5.49
C LYS A 40 7.98 17.69 -5.73
N THR A 41 7.20 16.67 -5.98
CA THR A 41 7.66 15.31 -6.24
C THR A 41 7.70 14.99 -7.73
N ILE A 42 8.34 13.88 -8.10
CA ILE A 42 8.36 13.39 -9.50
C ILE A 42 6.95 13.03 -10.02
N ALA A 43 5.98 12.83 -9.14
CA ALA A 43 4.60 12.57 -9.52
C ALA A 43 3.91 13.84 -10.06
N GLY A 44 4.28 15.03 -9.54
CA GLY A 44 3.71 16.32 -9.96
C GLY A 44 2.30 16.59 -9.47
N GLU A 45 1.59 15.58 -9.00
CA GLU A 45 0.21 15.61 -8.51
C GLU A 45 0.01 14.59 -7.38
N CYS A 46 -1.10 14.70 -6.65
CA CYS A 46 -1.46 13.70 -5.65
C CYS A 46 -1.73 12.35 -6.31
N VAL A 47 -1.19 11.32 -5.68
CA VAL A 47 -1.37 9.93 -6.11
C VAL A 47 -2.15 9.13 -5.07
N VAL A 48 -2.86 8.11 -5.53
CA VAL A 48 -3.59 7.18 -4.67
C VAL A 48 -2.60 6.35 -3.87
N HIS A 49 -2.90 6.09 -2.60
CA HIS A 49 -2.16 5.10 -1.81
C HIS A 49 -2.20 3.74 -2.53
N GLY A 50 -1.04 3.17 -2.83
CA GLY A 50 -0.97 1.89 -3.56
C GLY A 50 -1.78 0.78 -2.90
N VAL A 51 -1.72 0.68 -1.57
CA VAL A 51 -2.47 -0.32 -0.80
C VAL A 51 -3.99 -0.08 -0.86
N ASN A 52 -4.46 1.18 -0.94
CA ASN A 52 -5.87 1.51 -1.19
C ASN A 52 -6.34 0.90 -2.52
N GLY A 53 -5.56 1.10 -3.59
CA GLY A 53 -5.85 0.50 -4.89
C GLY A 53 -5.91 -1.03 -4.85
N VAL A 54 -5.01 -1.68 -4.11
CA VAL A 54 -4.99 -3.14 -3.94
C VAL A 54 -6.22 -3.63 -3.19
N LEU A 55 -6.57 -3.02 -2.05
CA LEU A 55 -7.75 -3.40 -1.27
C LEU A 55 -9.03 -3.21 -2.08
N TRP A 56 -9.15 -2.12 -2.85
CA TRP A 56 -10.27 -1.94 -3.78
C TRP A 56 -10.34 -3.04 -4.86
N ALA A 57 -9.21 -3.42 -5.44
CA ALA A 57 -9.18 -4.48 -6.45
C ALA A 57 -9.60 -5.85 -5.87
N LEU A 58 -9.18 -6.14 -4.63
CA LEU A 58 -9.61 -7.36 -3.92
C LEU A 58 -11.11 -7.32 -3.57
N GLU A 59 -11.66 -6.17 -3.17
CA GLU A 59 -13.11 -5.99 -2.97
C GLU A 59 -13.87 -6.26 -4.28
N CYS A 60 -13.40 -5.75 -5.42
CA CYS A 60 -13.99 -6.03 -6.74
C CYS A 60 -13.93 -7.52 -7.09
N LEU A 61 -12.80 -8.18 -6.83
CA LEU A 61 -12.67 -9.62 -7.07
C LEU A 61 -13.61 -10.41 -6.16
N LEU A 62 -13.67 -10.10 -4.88
CA LEU A 62 -14.56 -10.77 -3.92
C LEU A 62 -16.03 -10.66 -4.36
N ASN A 63 -16.46 -9.46 -4.77
CA ASN A 63 -17.81 -9.23 -5.27
C ASN A 63 -18.12 -10.03 -6.55
N ARG A 64 -17.12 -10.29 -7.39
CA ARG A 64 -17.28 -11.02 -8.65
C ARG A 64 -17.15 -12.52 -8.51
N HIS A 65 -16.17 -12.99 -7.74
CA HIS A 65 -15.75 -14.40 -7.63
C HIS A 65 -16.21 -15.06 -6.32
N GLY A 66 -16.42 -14.26 -5.25
CA GLY A 66 -16.85 -14.77 -3.93
C GLY A 66 -15.69 -15.32 -3.08
N SER A 67 -14.44 -15.17 -3.52
CA SER A 67 -13.27 -15.65 -2.77
C SER A 67 -12.05 -14.75 -3.02
N ILE A 68 -11.09 -14.80 -2.09
CA ILE A 68 -9.84 -14.03 -2.13
C ILE A 68 -8.66 -15.00 -2.30
N PRO A 69 -7.67 -14.66 -3.14
CA PRO A 69 -6.46 -15.45 -3.29
C PRO A 69 -5.65 -15.55 -1.98
N LYS A 70 -5.01 -16.70 -1.76
CA LYS A 70 -4.20 -16.94 -0.58
C LYS A 70 -2.87 -16.20 -0.61
N ASN A 71 -2.20 -16.21 -1.77
CA ASN A 71 -0.92 -15.52 -1.97
C ASN A 71 -1.03 -14.55 -3.12
N LEU A 72 -0.53 -13.35 -2.91
CA LEU A 72 -0.60 -12.22 -3.83
C LEU A 72 0.82 -11.69 -4.07
N LYS A 73 1.14 -11.42 -5.35
CA LYS A 73 2.35 -10.69 -5.76
C LYS A 73 1.90 -9.46 -6.54
N ILE A 74 2.15 -8.30 -5.97
CA ILE A 74 1.68 -7.01 -6.47
C ILE A 74 2.89 -6.21 -6.97
N ASP A 75 2.82 -5.73 -8.21
CA ASP A 75 3.75 -4.76 -8.77
C ASP A 75 3.03 -3.43 -8.97
N PHE A 76 3.53 -2.36 -8.37
CA PHE A 76 3.09 -0.98 -8.59
C PHE A 76 3.91 -0.41 -9.76
N LEU A 77 3.35 -0.44 -10.96
CA LEU A 77 4.07 -0.13 -12.21
C LEU A 77 4.05 1.36 -12.54
N LYS A 78 2.92 2.01 -12.28
CA LYS A 78 2.72 3.45 -12.51
C LYS A 78 1.83 4.02 -11.40
N PRO A 79 1.96 5.32 -11.07
CA PRO A 79 1.06 5.95 -10.11
C PRO A 79 -0.39 5.96 -10.61
N ILE A 80 -1.33 5.80 -9.69
CA ILE A 80 -2.74 6.09 -9.92
C ILE A 80 -2.95 7.54 -9.50
N TYR A 81 -3.32 8.41 -10.43
CA TYR A 81 -3.60 9.81 -10.12
C TYR A 81 -5.03 10.02 -9.63
N ILE A 82 -5.22 10.99 -8.75
CA ILE A 82 -6.54 11.37 -8.24
C ILE A 82 -7.37 11.97 -9.37
N GLY A 83 -8.68 11.62 -9.42
CA GLY A 83 -9.62 12.14 -10.41
C GLY A 83 -9.50 11.49 -11.80
N ILE A 84 -8.60 10.53 -11.97
CA ILE A 84 -8.49 9.75 -13.21
C ILE A 84 -9.23 8.42 -13.05
N GLN A 85 -10.10 8.11 -14.01
CA GLN A 85 -10.82 6.84 -14.01
C GLN A 85 -9.86 5.67 -14.18
N VAL A 86 -10.05 4.66 -13.35
CA VAL A 86 -9.34 3.39 -13.46
C VAL A 86 -10.32 2.24 -13.53
N ILE A 87 -9.91 1.20 -14.23
CA ILE A 87 -10.71 -0.02 -14.45
C ILE A 87 -9.96 -1.20 -13.86
N CYS A 88 -10.69 -2.05 -13.14
CA CYS A 88 -10.18 -3.30 -12.62
C CYS A 88 -10.58 -4.45 -13.53
N PHE A 89 -9.59 -5.16 -14.07
CA PHE A 89 -9.76 -6.36 -14.88
C PHE A 89 -9.24 -7.58 -14.14
N TRP A 90 -9.88 -8.72 -14.38
CA TRP A 90 -9.50 -10.01 -13.84
C TRP A 90 -9.45 -11.08 -14.92
N SER A 91 -8.45 -11.96 -14.85
CA SER A 91 -8.35 -13.19 -15.62
C SER A 91 -8.06 -14.37 -14.71
N GLU A 92 -9.00 -15.31 -14.66
CA GLU A 92 -8.82 -16.56 -13.92
C GLU A 92 -7.73 -17.43 -14.56
N LEU A 93 -7.72 -17.48 -15.90
CA LEU A 93 -6.76 -18.29 -16.64
C LEU A 93 -5.30 -17.85 -16.39
N GLU A 94 -5.05 -16.54 -16.38
CA GLU A 94 -3.72 -16.00 -16.10
C GLU A 94 -3.44 -15.82 -14.61
N LYS A 95 -4.43 -16.06 -13.75
CA LYS A 95 -4.37 -15.80 -12.30
C LYS A 95 -3.87 -14.37 -12.04
N THR A 96 -4.49 -13.37 -12.67
CA THR A 96 -4.09 -11.97 -12.56
C THR A 96 -5.27 -11.03 -12.39
N ILE A 97 -5.01 -9.95 -11.64
CA ILE A 97 -5.88 -8.78 -11.56
C ILE A 97 -5.05 -7.58 -12.03
N LYS A 98 -5.64 -6.69 -12.82
CA LYS A 98 -4.99 -5.47 -13.31
C LYS A 98 -5.82 -4.25 -12.99
N ILE A 99 -5.19 -3.21 -12.48
CA ILE A 99 -5.74 -1.86 -12.45
C ILE A 99 -5.15 -1.12 -13.64
N VAL A 100 -6.02 -0.62 -14.52
CA VAL A 100 -5.65 -0.06 -15.82
C VAL A 100 -6.23 1.34 -15.93
N SER A 101 -5.49 2.27 -16.52
CA SER A 101 -5.99 3.62 -16.84
C SER A 101 -6.90 3.60 -18.07
N GLU A 102 -7.61 4.71 -18.34
CA GLU A 102 -8.40 4.89 -19.57
C GLU A 102 -7.56 4.77 -20.86
N LYS A 103 -6.24 4.91 -20.77
CA LYS A 103 -5.30 4.78 -21.89
C LYS A 103 -4.72 3.38 -22.02
N ASP A 104 -5.33 2.39 -21.37
CA ASP A 104 -4.89 0.98 -21.34
C ASP A 104 -3.50 0.76 -20.70
N ASP A 105 -2.98 1.75 -19.97
CA ASP A 105 -1.76 1.55 -19.19
C ASP A 105 -2.03 0.70 -17.96
N VAL A 106 -1.27 -0.38 -17.78
CA VAL A 106 -1.32 -1.16 -16.53
C VAL A 106 -0.62 -0.38 -15.43
N LEU A 107 -1.37 0.02 -14.41
CA LEU A 107 -0.87 0.81 -13.28
C LEU A 107 -0.45 -0.11 -12.12
N VAL A 108 -1.28 -1.12 -11.82
CA VAL A 108 -1.00 -2.14 -10.81
C VAL A 108 -1.27 -3.51 -11.41
N LEU A 109 -0.33 -4.43 -11.20
CA LEU A 109 -0.47 -5.82 -11.61
C LEU A 109 -0.41 -6.72 -10.37
N ILE A 110 -1.47 -7.48 -10.13
CA ILE A 110 -1.58 -8.45 -9.05
C ILE A 110 -1.59 -9.84 -9.66
N ARG A 111 -0.59 -10.66 -9.33
CA ARG A 111 -0.56 -12.08 -9.64
C ARG A 111 -0.91 -12.85 -8.38
N TYR A 112 -1.58 -13.97 -8.56
CA TYR A 112 -1.99 -14.80 -7.43
C TYR A 112 -1.87 -16.29 -7.77
N ASP A 113 -1.95 -17.13 -6.75
CA ASP A 113 -2.00 -18.58 -6.90
C ASP A 113 -3.43 -19.12 -6.68
N ASP A 114 -3.61 -19.86 -5.59
CA ASP A 114 -4.89 -20.47 -5.26
C ASP A 114 -5.72 -19.57 -4.34
N PHE A 115 -7.04 -19.79 -4.36
CA PHE A 115 -7.96 -19.08 -3.50
C PHE A 115 -7.99 -19.67 -2.09
N ILE A 116 -8.36 -18.85 -1.11
CA ILE A 116 -8.62 -19.30 0.25
C ILE A 116 -9.85 -20.21 0.22
N ASN A 117 -9.72 -21.46 0.70
CA ASN A 117 -10.82 -22.40 0.79
C ASN A 117 -11.74 -22.07 1.97
N GLY A 118 -12.99 -21.74 1.67
CA GLY A 118 -14.04 -21.44 2.65
C GLY A 118 -14.00 -20.00 3.17
N SER A 119 -15.04 -19.62 3.92
CA SER A 119 -15.05 -18.37 4.69
C SER A 119 -14.00 -18.55 5.81
N SER A 120 -12.81 -18.05 5.59
CA SER A 120 -11.82 -18.00 6.65
C SER A 120 -12.32 -16.96 7.67
N HIS A 121 -12.97 -17.43 8.73
CA HIS A 121 -13.11 -16.63 9.93
C HIS A 121 -11.70 -16.51 10.52
N LEU A 122 -10.88 -15.66 9.90
CA LEU A 122 -9.62 -15.25 10.49
C LEU A 122 -9.96 -14.66 11.86
N GLU A 123 -9.33 -15.17 12.91
CA GLU A 123 -9.67 -14.81 14.27
C GLU A 123 -9.57 -13.29 14.45
N ASN A 124 -10.60 -12.70 15.09
CA ASN A 124 -10.53 -11.32 15.53
C ASN A 124 -9.57 -11.26 16.72
N PHE A 125 -8.43 -10.62 16.51
CA PHE A 125 -7.48 -10.31 17.58
C PHE A 125 -7.67 -8.86 18.06
N PRO A 126 -7.34 -8.54 19.30
CA PRO A 126 -7.40 -7.16 19.76
C PRO A 126 -6.39 -6.31 18.98
N LEU A 127 -6.86 -5.20 18.42
CA LEU A 127 -5.98 -4.23 17.78
C LEU A 127 -5.08 -3.60 18.84
N PRO A 128 -3.81 -3.32 18.51
CA PRO A 128 -2.93 -2.61 19.41
C PRO A 128 -3.44 -1.20 19.70
N THR A 129 -2.97 -0.63 20.80
CA THR A 129 -3.28 0.74 21.19
C THR A 129 -2.89 1.70 20.06
N LEU A 130 -3.80 2.61 19.72
CA LEU A 130 -3.55 3.67 18.75
C LEU A 130 -2.39 4.53 19.22
N VAL A 131 -1.49 4.85 18.30
CA VAL A 131 -0.40 5.79 18.50
C VAL A 131 -0.80 7.12 17.86
N GLU A 132 -0.44 8.24 18.46
CA GLU A 132 -0.66 9.55 17.88
C GLU A 132 0.02 9.65 16.51
N LEU A 133 -0.71 10.16 15.48
CA LEU A 133 -0.19 10.36 14.15
C LEU A 133 0.98 11.34 14.18
N GLN A 134 2.13 10.87 13.75
CA GLN A 134 3.36 11.68 13.66
C GLN A 134 3.60 12.05 12.20
N SER A 135 4.38 13.10 11.97
CA SER A 135 4.86 13.43 10.63
C SER A 135 5.69 12.27 10.04
N PRO A 136 5.68 12.09 8.69
CA PRO A 136 6.52 11.09 8.05
C PRO A 136 7.99 11.24 8.44
N LYS A 137 8.62 10.12 8.76
CA LYS A 137 10.05 10.12 9.10
C LYS A 137 10.87 10.32 7.82
N THR A 138 12.01 10.98 7.96
CA THR A 138 13.08 10.95 6.95
C THR A 138 14.21 10.10 7.52
N ILE A 139 14.45 8.95 6.92
CA ILE A 139 15.44 7.99 7.44
C ILE A 139 16.63 7.94 6.52
N SER A 140 17.82 8.12 7.09
CA SER A 140 19.07 7.85 6.39
C SER A 140 19.32 6.35 6.31
N PHE A 141 19.75 5.86 5.15
CA PHE A 141 20.14 4.47 4.93
C PHE A 141 21.16 3.95 5.96
N ASN A 142 22.07 4.83 6.41
CA ASN A 142 23.09 4.48 7.40
C ASN A 142 22.48 4.10 8.76
N ASN A 143 21.33 4.63 9.08
CA ASN A 143 20.62 4.39 10.35
C ASN A 143 19.68 3.18 10.32
N LEU A 144 19.64 2.44 9.19
CA LEU A 144 18.81 1.24 9.08
C LEU A 144 19.63 0.00 9.44
N ASP A 145 19.27 -0.62 10.55
CA ASP A 145 19.90 -1.88 10.98
C ASP A 145 19.22 -3.07 10.30
N LEU A 146 19.99 -3.89 9.58
CA LEU A 146 19.49 -5.12 8.98
C LEU A 146 19.13 -6.13 10.05
N GLY A 147 17.93 -6.72 9.91
CA GLY A 147 17.41 -7.72 10.83
C GLY A 147 16.84 -7.17 12.13
N ALA A 148 16.98 -5.86 12.41
CA ALA A 148 16.31 -5.24 13.54
C ALA A 148 14.78 -5.33 13.41
N LYS A 149 14.10 -5.75 14.47
CA LYS A 149 12.65 -5.85 14.50
C LYS A 149 12.06 -4.56 15.05
N TYR A 150 11.14 -4.01 14.26
CA TYR A 150 10.38 -2.82 14.64
C TYR A 150 8.95 -3.22 14.93
N LYS A 151 8.42 -2.76 16.06
CA LYS A 151 7.00 -2.95 16.37
C LYS A 151 6.17 -2.17 15.35
N SER A 152 5.12 -2.80 14.82
CA SER A 152 4.17 -2.08 13.98
C SER A 152 3.39 -1.06 14.82
N GLU A 153 3.42 0.20 14.39
CA GLU A 153 2.69 1.29 15.04
C GLU A 153 1.38 1.49 14.26
N TYR A 154 0.28 1.62 15.00
CA TYR A 154 -1.05 1.76 14.44
C TYR A 154 -1.58 3.16 14.72
N GLY A 155 -1.44 4.04 13.72
CA GLY A 155 -1.91 5.43 13.82
C GLY A 155 -3.32 5.66 13.27
N GLY A 156 -3.90 4.66 12.61
CA GLY A 156 -5.19 4.80 11.92
C GLY A 156 -6.40 4.36 12.75
N GLN A 157 -7.58 4.59 12.18
CA GLN A 157 -8.88 4.31 12.81
C GLN A 157 -9.50 3.03 12.22
N SER A 158 -9.33 1.90 12.89
CA SER A 158 -9.86 0.59 12.43
C SER A 158 -11.38 0.57 12.18
N VAL A 159 -12.13 1.45 12.83
CA VAL A 159 -13.58 1.59 12.62
C VAL A 159 -13.93 1.93 11.16
N ARG A 160 -13.03 2.59 10.44
CA ARG A 160 -13.19 2.95 9.02
C ARG A 160 -13.19 1.75 8.06
N VAL A 161 -12.62 0.61 8.47
CA VAL A 161 -12.51 -0.60 7.62
C VAL A 161 -13.85 -1.00 7.03
N ARG A 162 -14.89 -1.07 7.86
CA ARG A 162 -16.21 -1.53 7.41
C ARG A 162 -16.89 -0.56 6.44
N THR A 163 -16.58 0.72 6.55
CA THR A 163 -17.11 1.75 5.64
C THR A 163 -16.42 1.70 4.28
N LEU A 164 -15.10 1.51 4.27
CA LEU A 164 -14.30 1.54 3.05
C LEU A 164 -14.27 0.18 2.32
N TYR A 165 -14.23 -0.94 3.08
CA TYR A 165 -14.05 -2.30 2.55
C TYR A 165 -14.99 -3.27 3.22
N GLY A 166 -16.31 -3.04 3.08
CA GLY A 166 -17.36 -3.77 3.81
C GLY A 166 -17.36 -5.27 3.55
N GLN A 167 -17.32 -5.68 2.29
CA GLN A 167 -17.34 -7.10 1.90
C GLN A 167 -16.01 -7.78 2.27
N LEU A 168 -14.89 -7.13 1.98
CA LEU A 168 -13.57 -7.66 2.30
C LEU A 168 -13.38 -7.82 3.81
N SER A 169 -13.90 -6.87 4.60
CA SER A 169 -13.86 -6.96 6.07
C SER A 169 -14.73 -8.08 6.64
N GLN A 170 -15.83 -8.42 5.98
CA GLN A 170 -16.65 -9.57 6.36
C GLN A 170 -15.97 -10.89 6.02
N TYR A 171 -15.24 -10.94 4.91
CA TYR A 171 -14.57 -12.15 4.42
C TYR A 171 -13.26 -12.44 5.15
N LEU A 172 -12.35 -11.47 5.26
CA LEU A 172 -11.02 -11.60 5.87
C LEU A 172 -10.98 -11.24 7.37
N GLY A 173 -12.06 -10.66 7.89
CA GLY A 173 -12.05 -10.02 9.21
C GLY A 173 -11.56 -8.57 9.15
N ALA A 174 -12.25 -7.67 9.89
CA ALA A 174 -11.95 -6.24 9.89
C ALA A 174 -10.50 -5.94 10.33
N ASN A 175 -10.00 -6.68 11.31
CA ASN A 175 -8.64 -6.50 11.83
C ASN A 175 -7.58 -6.87 10.79
N THR A 176 -7.79 -7.91 9.99
CA THR A 176 -6.87 -8.30 8.91
C THR A 176 -6.81 -7.21 7.83
N VAL A 177 -7.95 -6.68 7.40
CA VAL A 177 -8.01 -5.60 6.39
C VAL A 177 -7.34 -4.33 6.92
N TYR A 178 -7.59 -3.99 8.20
CA TYR A 178 -6.92 -2.89 8.87
C TYR A 178 -5.40 -3.07 8.87
N GLU A 179 -4.94 -4.26 9.27
CA GLU A 179 -3.52 -4.58 9.34
C GLU A 179 -2.84 -4.53 7.96
N VAL A 180 -3.54 -4.97 6.89
CA VAL A 180 -3.05 -4.80 5.51
C VAL A 180 -2.94 -3.31 5.15
N SER A 181 -3.88 -2.45 5.58
CA SER A 181 -3.80 -1.02 5.31
C SER A 181 -2.58 -0.36 5.97
N VAL A 182 -2.14 -0.85 7.13
CA VAL A 182 -0.97 -0.36 7.87
C VAL A 182 0.34 -0.58 7.10
N LEU A 183 0.40 -1.49 6.12
CA LEU A 183 1.58 -1.63 5.26
C LEU A 183 1.88 -0.35 4.49
N SER A 184 0.86 0.46 4.16
CA SER A 184 1.04 1.81 3.60
C SER A 184 1.74 2.74 4.58
N ASN A 185 1.31 2.74 5.85
CA ASN A 185 1.94 3.53 6.92
C ASN A 185 3.42 3.15 7.11
N ILE A 186 3.73 1.86 7.15
CA ILE A 186 5.12 1.41 7.31
C ILE A 186 6.01 2.02 6.24
N VAL A 187 5.57 2.00 4.98
CA VAL A 187 6.35 2.55 3.87
C VAL A 187 6.29 4.08 3.85
N GLY A 188 5.10 4.67 3.92
CA GLY A 188 4.88 6.10 3.73
C GLY A 188 5.31 6.96 4.92
N MET A 189 5.26 6.40 6.14
CA MET A 189 5.50 7.15 7.36
C MET A 189 6.78 6.76 8.09
N GLN A 190 7.24 5.50 7.91
CA GLN A 190 8.30 4.94 8.73
C GLN A 190 9.58 4.66 7.93
N ILE A 191 9.57 3.68 7.01
CA ILE A 191 10.75 3.21 6.26
C ILE A 191 10.36 2.95 4.79
N PRO A 192 10.86 3.73 3.82
CA PRO A 192 11.75 4.89 3.91
C PRO A 192 11.08 6.17 4.43
N GLY A 193 9.74 6.23 4.57
CA GLY A 193 9.02 7.38 5.12
C GLY A 193 8.71 8.44 4.05
N LEU A 194 8.96 9.73 4.35
CA LEU A 194 8.51 10.88 3.54
C LEU A 194 8.82 10.76 2.04
N HIS A 195 9.98 10.23 1.70
CA HIS A 195 10.44 10.11 0.31
C HIS A 195 10.22 8.71 -0.29
N SER A 196 9.30 7.94 0.27
CA SER A 196 9.04 6.58 -0.17
C SER A 196 8.42 6.49 -1.57
N LEU A 197 8.77 5.43 -2.27
CA LEU A 197 8.08 4.93 -3.45
C LEU A 197 7.82 3.43 -3.25
N PHE A 198 6.57 3.05 -3.13
CA PHE A 198 6.16 1.66 -2.98
C PHE A 198 6.24 0.97 -4.35
N SER A 199 7.05 -0.07 -4.48
CA SER A 199 7.29 -0.76 -5.76
C SER A 199 6.65 -2.13 -5.84
N LYS A 200 6.83 -2.97 -4.80
CA LYS A 200 6.28 -4.32 -4.76
C LYS A 200 5.74 -4.67 -3.40
N LEU A 201 4.71 -5.51 -3.40
CA LEU A 201 4.10 -6.04 -2.20
C LEU A 201 3.74 -7.51 -2.44
N GLU A 202 4.22 -8.40 -1.59
CA GLU A 202 3.74 -9.77 -1.53
C GLU A 202 2.93 -9.94 -0.24
N ILE A 203 1.77 -10.59 -0.32
CA ILE A 203 0.93 -10.93 0.83
C ILE A 203 0.65 -12.42 0.80
N SER A 204 0.87 -13.10 1.93
CA SER A 204 0.50 -14.50 2.12
C SER A 204 -0.42 -14.59 3.33
N PHE A 205 -1.72 -14.82 3.09
CA PHE A 205 -2.68 -15.06 4.16
C PHE A 205 -2.42 -16.45 4.77
N VAL A 206 -2.32 -16.47 6.08
CA VAL A 206 -1.99 -17.68 6.85
C VAL A 206 -3.04 -17.88 7.95
N ASP A 207 -3.35 -19.15 8.18
CA ASP A 207 -4.22 -19.52 9.29
C ASP A 207 -3.34 -19.76 10.52
N HIS A 208 -3.08 -18.68 11.27
CA HIS A 208 -2.28 -18.77 12.49
C HIS A 208 -3.19 -19.04 13.70
N LYS A 209 -2.91 -20.13 14.40
CA LYS A 209 -3.44 -20.36 15.74
C LYS A 209 -2.61 -19.58 16.75
N GLY A 210 -3.03 -18.37 17.03
CA GLY A 210 -2.42 -17.47 18.01
C GLY A 210 -1.76 -16.24 17.38
N CYS A 211 -2.22 -15.07 17.79
CA CYS A 211 -1.69 -13.80 17.31
C CYS A 211 -0.36 -13.47 17.99
N VAL A 212 0.67 -13.27 17.20
CA VAL A 212 1.93 -12.64 17.63
C VAL A 212 1.78 -11.14 17.44
N ALA A 213 2.33 -10.33 18.36
CA ALA A 213 2.35 -8.89 18.18
C ALA A 213 3.00 -8.52 16.83
N PRO A 214 2.31 -7.80 15.94
CA PRO A 214 2.80 -7.49 14.61
C PRO A 214 4.11 -6.71 14.64
N PHE A 215 5.02 -7.09 13.76
CA PHE A 215 6.32 -6.44 13.60
C PHE A 215 6.79 -6.47 12.16
N TYR A 216 7.73 -5.61 11.84
CA TYR A 216 8.45 -5.64 10.56
C TYR A 216 9.95 -5.53 10.80
N GLN A 217 10.73 -5.96 9.80
CA GLN A 217 12.19 -5.91 9.82
C GLN A 217 12.74 -5.52 8.45
N VAL A 218 13.86 -4.83 8.44
CA VAL A 218 14.60 -4.55 7.21
C VAL A 218 15.46 -5.76 6.88
N THR A 219 15.19 -6.42 5.74
CA THR A 219 15.91 -7.62 5.32
C THR A 219 17.01 -7.32 4.32
N LYS A 220 16.87 -6.21 3.58
CA LYS A 220 17.87 -5.77 2.61
C LYS A 220 17.83 -4.26 2.42
N LYS A 221 18.97 -3.67 2.18
CA LYS A 221 19.13 -2.29 1.74
C LYS A 221 20.23 -2.19 0.67
N ASP A 222 19.98 -1.37 -0.36
CA ASP A 222 20.98 -1.03 -1.37
C ASP A 222 20.95 0.49 -1.62
N GLU A 223 21.91 1.20 -1.03
CA GLU A 223 21.99 2.65 -1.05
C GLU A 223 22.16 3.22 -2.46
N ARG A 224 22.84 2.48 -3.37
CA ARG A 224 23.06 2.92 -4.77
C ARG A 224 21.77 3.15 -5.53
N PHE A 225 20.73 2.40 -5.18
CA PHE A 225 19.40 2.46 -5.82
C PHE A 225 18.31 3.01 -4.90
N GLY A 226 18.67 3.38 -3.66
CA GLY A 226 17.66 3.74 -2.66
C GLY A 226 16.71 2.60 -2.32
N LEU A 227 17.10 1.33 -2.55
CA LEU A 227 16.25 0.15 -2.39
C LEU A 227 16.22 -0.36 -0.96
N ILE A 228 15.03 -0.62 -0.45
CA ILE A 228 14.78 -1.24 0.86
C ILE A 228 13.81 -2.40 0.69
N GLU A 229 14.15 -3.56 1.25
CA GLU A 229 13.24 -4.68 1.38
C GLU A 229 12.87 -4.87 2.86
N LEU A 230 11.57 -5.03 3.10
CA LEU A 230 11.01 -5.28 4.43
C LEU A 230 10.26 -6.59 4.44
N GLU A 231 10.31 -7.29 5.56
CA GLU A 231 9.38 -8.38 5.87
C GLU A 231 8.48 -7.95 7.02
N TYR A 232 7.19 -8.21 6.87
CA TYR A 232 6.17 -7.94 7.86
C TYR A 232 5.54 -9.27 8.32
N THR A 233 5.37 -9.40 9.63
CA THR A 233 4.65 -10.53 10.24
C THR A 233 3.46 -9.97 11.00
N GLY A 234 2.28 -10.28 10.53
CA GLY A 234 1.00 -9.96 11.15
C GLY A 234 0.34 -11.16 11.80
N CYS A 235 -0.88 -10.94 12.29
CA CYS A 235 -1.64 -12.01 12.94
C CYS A 235 -2.16 -13.04 11.93
N ASN A 236 -2.67 -12.58 10.78
CA ASN A 236 -3.32 -13.46 9.79
C ASN A 236 -2.62 -13.46 8.43
N PHE A 237 -1.49 -12.79 8.31
CA PHE A 237 -0.70 -12.79 7.07
C PHE A 237 0.76 -12.44 7.33
N THR A 238 1.59 -12.79 6.38
CA THR A 238 2.96 -12.27 6.26
C THR A 238 3.07 -11.47 4.97
N SER A 239 4.02 -10.55 4.91
CA SER A 239 4.22 -9.72 3.73
C SER A 239 5.69 -9.46 3.46
N LYS A 240 6.05 -9.35 2.16
CA LYS A 240 7.33 -8.81 1.71
C LYS A 240 7.06 -7.52 0.95
N ILE A 241 7.84 -6.51 1.26
CA ILE A 241 7.68 -5.16 0.72
C ILE A 241 8.99 -4.77 0.05
N VAL A 242 8.90 -4.20 -1.16
CA VAL A 242 10.03 -3.52 -1.81
C VAL A 242 9.64 -2.07 -2.00
N ALA A 243 10.43 -1.19 -1.41
CA ALA A 243 10.27 0.24 -1.53
C ALA A 243 11.59 0.89 -1.97
N PHE A 244 11.48 2.09 -2.54
CA PHE A 244 12.62 2.92 -2.88
C PHE A 244 12.51 4.25 -2.15
N GLU A 245 13.66 4.82 -1.79
CA GLU A 245 13.76 6.22 -1.45
C GLU A 245 13.87 7.03 -2.74
N ARG A 246 12.94 7.99 -2.94
CA ARG A 246 12.98 8.92 -4.04
C ARG A 246 14.09 9.94 -3.82
N PRO A 247 14.80 10.37 -4.87
CA PRO A 247 15.61 11.57 -4.78
C PRO A 247 14.74 12.75 -4.31
N HIS A 248 15.21 13.46 -3.29
CA HIS A 248 14.59 14.71 -2.87
C HIS A 248 15.49 15.87 -3.27
N TYR A 249 14.89 16.92 -3.74
CA TYR A 249 15.59 18.15 -4.05
C TYR A 249 15.26 19.19 -2.98
N GLU A 250 16.27 19.63 -2.26
CA GLU A 250 16.09 20.81 -1.43
C GLU A 250 15.91 22.03 -2.35
N PRO A 251 14.81 22.80 -2.21
CA PRO A 251 14.63 23.99 -3.02
C PRO A 251 15.73 24.99 -2.67
N LYS A 252 16.54 25.37 -3.67
CA LYS A 252 17.53 26.43 -3.49
C LYS A 252 16.83 27.75 -3.18
N LYS A 253 17.32 28.48 -2.19
CA LYS A 253 16.82 29.83 -1.87
C LYS A 253 17.10 30.75 -3.06
N CYS A 254 16.22 31.72 -3.29
CA CYS A 254 16.41 32.71 -4.38
C CYS A 254 17.76 33.45 -4.31
N SER A 255 18.33 33.61 -3.12
CA SER A 255 19.69 34.14 -2.93
C SER A 255 20.77 33.26 -3.53
N GLU A 256 20.66 31.95 -3.40
CA GLU A 256 21.62 30.96 -3.91
C GLU A 256 21.53 30.82 -5.44
N ILE A 257 20.32 31.07 -6.01
CA ILE A 257 20.14 31.04 -7.47
C ILE A 257 20.76 32.29 -8.12
N LYS A 258 20.70 33.45 -7.45
CA LYS A 258 21.31 34.69 -7.96
C LYS A 258 22.85 34.61 -8.07
N GLU A 259 23.49 33.80 -7.25
CA GLU A 259 24.94 33.56 -7.32
C GLU A 259 25.38 32.61 -8.46
N LEU A 260 24.40 31.89 -9.06
CA LEU A 260 24.63 30.94 -10.16
C LEU A 260 24.34 31.53 -11.55
N ILE A 261 23.81 32.75 -11.61
CA ILE A 261 23.52 33.46 -12.86
C ILE A 261 24.68 34.42 -13.10
N PRO A 262 25.53 34.24 -14.16
CA PRO A 262 26.66 35.10 -14.48
C PRO A 262 26.24 36.54 -14.85
#